data_054d0a86cc7bbbb76ca541ee7fb38d93
#
_entry.id   054d0a86cc7bbbb76ca541ee7fb38d93
#
_cell.length_a   1.000
_cell.length_b   1.000
_cell.length_c   1.000
_cell.angle_alpha   90.00
_cell.angle_beta   90.00
_cell.angle_gamma   90.00
#
_symmetry.space_group_name_H-M   'P 1'
#
loop_
_entity.id
_entity.type
_entity.pdbx_description
1 polymer ?
#
loop_
_entity_poly.entity_id
_entity_poly.type
_entity_poly.pdbx_seq_one_letter_code
_entity_poly.pdbx_strand_id
1 'polypeptide(L)'
;MKLDPVSTENVTYAKSSLGLKMGSNGQKVLGLSWDFEQDTITPELTAIAKRAEDLPATKRNTPRLLAGIFDPLGMIGPTTITAKILFQEACRQKINWNDPLDGVIKQAVEAWIESLIECKLITFDRCLYKHVREEVLECSLHGFADASKKAYCAVIYFVYQTSTGSYSKMLTSKTRVAPLKELSIPRLELITCLILAKLMSTVKNALNSQVSVRKQNFGQTV
;
A
#
# COMPACT_ATOMS: atom_id res chain seq x y z
N MET A 1 5.92 14.72 -24.22
CA MET A 1 5.18 15.66 -23.36
C MET A 1 5.97 15.79 -22.08
N LYS A 2 6.72 16.87 -21.89
CA LYS A 2 7.43 17.12 -20.63
C LYS A 2 6.38 17.46 -19.57
N LEU A 3 6.24 16.60 -18.58
CA LEU A 3 5.60 16.99 -17.33
C LEU A 3 6.65 17.84 -16.61
N ASP A 4 6.42 19.15 -16.55
CA ASP A 4 7.29 20.05 -15.82
C ASP A 4 7.42 19.58 -14.36
N PRO A 5 8.62 19.70 -13.78
CA PRO A 5 8.79 19.51 -12.34
C PRO A 5 7.81 20.44 -11.62
N VAL A 6 7.16 19.93 -10.57
CA VAL A 6 6.13 20.64 -9.79
C VAL A 6 6.48 22.10 -9.70
N SER A 7 5.73 22.95 -10.40
CA SER A 7 5.95 24.40 -10.35
C SER A 7 5.72 24.87 -8.91
N THR A 8 6.45 25.90 -8.50
CA THR A 8 6.28 26.53 -7.18
C THR A 8 4.81 26.91 -6.92
N GLU A 9 4.05 27.20 -7.97
CA GLU A 9 2.62 27.49 -7.94
C GLU A 9 1.75 26.31 -7.50
N ASN A 10 2.06 25.07 -7.97
CA ASN A 10 1.33 23.87 -7.55
C ASN A 10 1.53 23.54 -6.08
N VAL A 11 2.73 23.79 -5.54
CA VAL A 11 3.02 23.65 -4.10
C VAL A 11 2.26 24.70 -3.29
N THR A 12 2.16 25.92 -3.79
CA THR A 12 1.44 27.02 -3.14
C THR A 12 -0.07 26.79 -3.17
N TYR A 13 -0.62 26.28 -4.29
CA TYR A 13 -2.03 25.92 -4.43
C TYR A 13 -2.43 24.79 -3.48
N ALA A 14 -1.63 23.72 -3.42
CA ALA A 14 -1.87 22.61 -2.48
C ALA A 14 -1.82 23.09 -1.02
N LYS A 15 -0.90 24.00 -0.67
CA LYS A 15 -0.81 24.59 0.67
C LYS A 15 -2.00 25.50 0.99
N SER A 16 -2.46 26.30 0.05
CA SER A 16 -3.57 27.25 0.27
C SER A 16 -4.95 26.54 0.33
N SER A 17 -5.18 25.55 -0.53
CA SER A 17 -6.46 24.85 -0.61
C SER A 17 -6.72 23.92 0.58
N LEU A 18 -5.67 23.49 1.30
CA LEU A 18 -5.79 22.59 2.45
C LEU A 18 -5.65 23.29 3.82
N GLY A 19 -5.55 24.63 3.86
CA GLY A 19 -5.57 25.43 5.09
C GLY A 19 -4.37 25.21 6.03
N LEU A 20 -3.19 24.86 5.50
CA LEU A 20 -2.05 24.40 6.28
C LEU A 20 -1.08 25.52 6.62
N LYS A 21 -0.70 25.59 7.91
CA LYS A 21 0.29 26.54 8.42
C LYS A 21 1.69 26.20 7.87
N MET A 22 2.38 27.20 7.32
CA MET A 22 3.79 27.10 6.92
C MET A 22 4.65 26.78 8.15
N GLY A 23 5.34 25.63 8.17
CA GLY A 23 6.21 25.30 9.29
C GLY A 23 6.95 23.96 9.25
N SER A 24 6.68 23.08 8.29
CA SER A 24 7.42 21.81 8.16
C SER A 24 7.61 21.44 6.69
N ASN A 25 8.75 20.88 6.33
CA ASN A 25 9.09 20.41 4.97
C ASN A 25 8.21 19.27 4.45
N GLY A 26 7.15 18.87 5.16
CA GLY A 26 6.25 17.79 4.79
C GLY A 26 4.79 18.09 5.12
N GLN A 27 3.90 17.60 4.28
CA GLN A 27 2.45 17.70 4.44
C GLN A 27 1.83 16.33 4.62
N LYS A 28 0.87 16.20 5.55
CA LYS A 28 0.04 14.99 5.66
C LYS A 28 -1.08 15.02 4.63
N VAL A 29 -1.06 14.07 3.72
CA VAL A 29 -2.11 13.88 2.72
C VAL A 29 -2.65 12.46 2.86
N LEU A 30 -3.91 12.33 3.27
CA LEU A 30 -4.57 11.03 3.39
C LEU A 30 -3.74 9.99 4.19
N GLY A 31 -3.19 10.38 5.37
CA GLY A 31 -2.40 9.48 6.21
C GLY A 31 -0.98 9.19 5.73
N LEU A 32 -0.57 9.79 4.63
CA LEU A 32 0.78 9.74 4.09
C LEU A 32 1.50 11.07 4.39
N SER A 33 2.79 11.01 4.67
CA SER A 33 3.66 12.18 4.74
C SER A 33 4.25 12.43 3.35
N TRP A 34 4.04 13.62 2.81
CA TRP A 34 4.60 14.02 1.52
C TRP A 34 5.75 15.01 1.75
N ASP A 35 6.96 14.60 1.35
CA ASP A 35 8.13 15.47 1.26
C ASP A 35 8.12 16.18 -0.09
N PHE A 36 8.01 17.52 -0.06
CA PHE A 36 7.93 18.34 -1.28
C PHE A 36 9.28 18.51 -1.97
N GLU A 37 10.40 18.48 -1.24
CA GLU A 37 11.73 18.67 -1.80
C GLU A 37 12.18 17.43 -2.57
N GLN A 38 11.92 16.26 -1.97
CA GLN A 38 12.28 14.98 -2.57
C GLN A 38 11.18 14.39 -3.46
N ASP A 39 9.97 14.96 -3.43
CA ASP A 39 8.77 14.45 -4.08
C ASP A 39 8.50 12.97 -3.75
N THR A 40 8.60 12.64 -2.45
CA THR A 40 8.38 11.30 -1.92
C THR A 40 7.21 11.26 -0.95
N ILE A 41 6.55 10.12 -0.90
CA ILE A 41 5.48 9.81 0.05
C ILE A 41 5.92 8.69 0.99
N THR A 42 5.58 8.84 2.28
CA THR A 42 5.93 7.88 3.33
C THR A 42 4.68 7.57 4.16
N PRO A 43 4.38 6.29 4.45
CA PRO A 43 3.31 5.94 5.37
C PRO A 43 3.58 6.49 6.77
N GLU A 44 2.59 7.15 7.38
CA GLU A 44 2.74 7.72 8.72
C GLU A 44 2.32 6.69 9.78
N LEU A 45 3.28 5.90 10.26
CA LEU A 45 3.05 4.83 11.22
C LEU A 45 3.56 5.12 12.63
N THR A 46 4.35 6.19 12.81
CA THR A 46 4.99 6.52 14.09
C THR A 46 3.97 6.71 15.21
N ALA A 47 2.87 7.40 14.95
CA ALA A 47 1.81 7.62 15.93
C ALA A 47 1.08 6.33 16.31
N ILE A 48 0.99 5.38 15.37
CA ILE A 48 0.35 4.07 15.59
C ILE A 48 1.27 3.18 16.40
N ALA A 49 2.55 3.11 16.06
CA ALA A 49 3.56 2.37 16.80
C ALA A 49 3.64 2.88 18.26
N LYS A 50 3.70 4.20 18.45
CA LYS A 50 3.70 4.81 19.78
C LYS A 50 2.45 4.48 20.61
N ARG A 51 1.27 4.50 19.97
CA ARG A 51 0.03 4.06 20.63
C ARG A 51 0.04 2.58 20.99
N ALA A 52 0.73 1.75 20.21
CA ALA A 52 0.83 0.32 20.45
C ALA A 52 1.64 0.01 21.71
N GLU A 53 2.66 0.81 22.03
CA GLU A 53 3.47 0.68 23.27
C GLU A 53 2.62 0.83 24.52
N ASP A 54 1.60 1.70 24.48
CA ASP A 54 0.71 2.00 25.61
C ASP A 54 -0.48 1.02 25.73
N LEU A 55 -0.67 0.12 24.77
CA LEU A 55 -1.84 -0.76 24.70
C LEU A 55 -1.47 -2.22 24.98
N PRO A 56 -2.24 -2.91 25.83
CA PRO A 56 -2.03 -4.34 26.02
C PRO A 56 -2.29 -5.12 24.73
N ALA A 57 -1.50 -6.17 24.49
CA ALA A 57 -1.71 -7.07 23.38
C ALA A 57 -3.01 -7.87 23.59
N THR A 58 -4.11 -7.40 23.00
CA THR A 58 -5.43 -8.05 23.07
C THR A 58 -6.02 -8.18 21.69
N LYS A 59 -6.99 -9.11 21.56
CA LYS A 59 -7.75 -9.25 20.32
C LYS A 59 -8.43 -7.95 19.88
N ARG A 60 -8.86 -7.10 20.82
CA ARG A 60 -9.49 -5.79 20.54
C ARG A 60 -8.50 -4.78 19.98
N ASN A 61 -7.30 -4.74 20.51
CA ASN A 61 -6.34 -3.70 20.18
C ASN A 61 -5.67 -3.93 18.83
N THR A 62 -5.49 -5.17 18.38
CA THR A 62 -4.92 -5.47 17.06
C THR A 62 -5.70 -4.80 15.91
N PRO A 63 -7.03 -5.00 15.74
CA PRO A 63 -7.77 -4.31 14.67
C PRO A 63 -7.93 -2.80 14.94
N ARG A 64 -7.89 -2.35 16.21
CA ARG A 64 -7.91 -0.92 16.55
C ARG A 64 -6.66 -0.19 16.05
N LEU A 65 -5.48 -0.80 16.20
CA LEU A 65 -4.23 -0.28 15.66
C LEU A 65 -4.25 -0.32 14.13
N LEU A 66 -4.66 -1.46 13.56
CA LEU A 66 -4.78 -1.64 12.12
C LEU A 66 -5.72 -0.60 11.46
N ALA A 67 -6.84 -0.27 12.11
CA ALA A 67 -7.78 0.74 11.61
C ALA A 67 -7.20 2.17 11.60
N GLY A 68 -6.13 2.40 12.36
CA GLY A 68 -5.38 3.66 12.32
C GLY A 68 -4.44 3.77 11.12
N ILE A 69 -4.12 2.65 10.46
CA ILE A 69 -3.24 2.63 9.30
C ILE A 69 -4.04 3.01 8.06
N PHE A 70 -3.71 4.15 7.48
CA PHE A 70 -4.31 4.58 6.22
C PHE A 70 -3.34 4.27 5.06
N ASP A 71 -3.70 3.31 4.24
CA ASP A 71 -2.92 2.83 3.09
C ASP A 71 -3.81 2.71 1.85
N PRO A 72 -4.19 3.83 1.25
CA PRO A 72 -5.16 3.86 0.14
C PRO A 72 -4.63 3.17 -1.13
N LEU A 73 -3.33 3.17 -1.32
CA LEU A 73 -2.67 2.57 -2.48
C LEU A 73 -2.20 1.13 -2.23
N GLY A 74 -2.26 0.64 -0.99
CA GLY A 74 -1.78 -0.70 -0.64
C GLY A 74 -0.26 -0.81 -0.63
N MET A 75 0.45 0.30 -0.42
CA MET A 75 1.92 0.36 -0.45
C MET A 75 2.57 -0.48 0.64
N ILE A 76 1.91 -0.59 1.79
CA ILE A 76 2.35 -1.40 2.94
C ILE A 76 1.44 -2.64 3.15
N GLY A 77 0.91 -3.16 2.06
CA GLY A 77 0.07 -4.36 2.03
C GLY A 77 0.59 -5.53 2.87
N PRO A 78 1.87 -5.92 2.79
CA PRO A 78 2.44 -7.00 3.61
C PRO A 78 2.29 -6.78 5.11
N THR A 79 2.51 -5.57 5.59
CA THR A 79 2.37 -5.22 7.03
C THR A 79 0.90 -5.25 7.46
N THR A 80 0.00 -4.68 6.66
CA THR A 80 -1.43 -4.64 6.99
C THR A 80 -2.09 -6.01 6.92
N ILE A 81 -1.70 -6.87 5.97
CA ILE A 81 -2.27 -8.21 5.86
C ILE A 81 -1.83 -9.12 7.00
N THR A 82 -0.60 -8.96 7.52
CA THR A 82 -0.11 -9.70 8.67
C THR A 82 -1.01 -9.47 9.89
N ALA A 83 -1.33 -8.23 10.23
CA ALA A 83 -2.25 -7.93 11.33
C ALA A 83 -3.64 -8.53 11.13
N LYS A 84 -4.16 -8.52 9.90
CA LYS A 84 -5.46 -9.13 9.59
C LYS A 84 -5.44 -10.64 9.78
N ILE A 85 -4.36 -11.32 9.41
CA ILE A 85 -4.19 -12.76 9.62
C ILE A 85 -4.10 -13.07 11.12
N LEU A 86 -3.33 -12.30 11.90
CA LEU A 86 -3.22 -12.47 13.35
C LEU A 86 -4.57 -12.26 14.05
N PHE A 87 -5.31 -11.23 13.65
CA PHE A 87 -6.67 -11.02 14.15
C PHE A 87 -7.61 -12.17 13.80
N GLN A 88 -7.55 -12.69 12.57
CA GLN A 88 -8.34 -13.86 12.15
C GLN A 88 -7.98 -15.08 12.97
N GLU A 89 -6.70 -15.31 13.29
CA GLU A 89 -6.25 -16.42 14.13
C GLU A 89 -6.77 -16.29 15.56
N ALA A 90 -6.74 -15.09 16.15
CA ALA A 90 -7.36 -14.85 17.44
C ALA A 90 -8.88 -15.10 17.44
N CYS A 91 -9.55 -14.87 16.31
CA CYS A 91 -10.96 -15.23 16.14
C CYS A 91 -11.16 -16.75 16.05
N ARG A 92 -10.27 -17.47 15.35
CA ARG A 92 -10.32 -18.94 15.21
C ARG A 92 -10.14 -19.62 16.55
N GLN A 93 -9.23 -19.13 17.38
CA GLN A 93 -8.98 -19.63 18.75
C GLN A 93 -10.07 -19.20 19.74
N LYS A 94 -11.09 -18.46 19.31
CA LYS A 94 -12.19 -17.96 20.15
C LYS A 94 -11.74 -17.12 21.35
N ILE A 95 -10.57 -16.47 21.25
CA ILE A 95 -10.07 -15.56 22.30
C ILE A 95 -11.10 -14.44 22.50
N ASN A 96 -11.39 -14.08 23.75
CA ASN A 96 -12.31 -12.97 24.06
C ASN A 96 -11.66 -11.63 23.71
N TRP A 97 -12.49 -10.61 23.53
CA TRP A 97 -12.06 -9.31 23.05
C TRP A 97 -11.01 -8.62 23.92
N ASN A 98 -11.14 -8.75 25.23
CA ASN A 98 -10.33 -8.02 26.22
C ASN A 98 -9.28 -8.91 26.89
N ASP A 99 -9.31 -10.21 26.63
CA ASP A 99 -8.32 -11.12 27.21
C ASP A 99 -6.93 -10.83 26.63
N PRO A 100 -5.89 -10.85 27.44
CA PRO A 100 -4.53 -10.76 26.96
C PRO A 100 -4.25 -11.90 25.96
N LEU A 101 -3.58 -11.57 24.87
CA LEU A 101 -3.02 -12.59 23.99
C LEU A 101 -1.85 -13.27 24.70
N ASP A 102 -1.66 -14.55 24.45
CA ASP A 102 -0.58 -15.35 25.03
C ASP A 102 0.19 -16.16 23.97
N GLY A 103 1.25 -16.82 24.40
CA GLY A 103 2.04 -17.72 23.57
C GLY A 103 2.46 -17.14 22.24
N VAL A 104 2.35 -17.96 21.20
CA VAL A 104 2.82 -17.64 19.84
C VAL A 104 2.08 -16.45 19.22
N ILE A 105 0.78 -16.32 19.50
CA ILE A 105 -0.01 -15.21 18.90
C ILE A 105 0.39 -13.85 19.48
N LYS A 106 0.70 -13.81 20.79
CA LYS A 106 1.22 -12.60 21.44
C LYS A 106 2.54 -12.17 20.81
N GLN A 107 3.51 -13.10 20.73
CA GLN A 107 4.81 -12.83 20.12
C GLN A 107 4.67 -12.34 18.66
N ALA A 108 3.77 -12.95 17.89
CA ALA A 108 3.55 -12.53 16.51
C ALA A 108 2.92 -11.14 16.39
N VAL A 109 2.04 -10.74 17.33
CA VAL A 109 1.48 -9.38 17.37
C VAL A 109 2.55 -8.37 17.79
N GLU A 110 3.39 -8.70 18.76
CA GLU A 110 4.50 -7.85 19.19
C GLU A 110 5.50 -7.63 18.05
N ALA A 111 5.92 -8.69 17.37
CA ALA A 111 6.78 -8.59 16.19
C ALA A 111 6.14 -7.77 15.05
N TRP A 112 4.81 -7.87 14.85
CA TRP A 112 4.11 -7.02 13.91
C TRP A 112 4.16 -5.53 14.32
N ILE A 113 3.99 -5.22 15.61
CA ILE A 113 4.09 -3.85 16.11
C ILE A 113 5.51 -3.29 15.88
N GLU A 114 6.55 -4.07 16.16
CA GLU A 114 7.94 -3.69 15.88
C GLU A 114 8.15 -3.38 14.38
N SER A 115 7.57 -4.19 13.49
CA SER A 115 7.65 -3.95 12.04
C SER A 115 7.03 -2.62 11.59
N LEU A 116 6.08 -2.04 12.35
CA LEU A 116 5.53 -0.71 12.06
C LEU A 116 6.58 0.40 12.20
N ILE A 117 7.54 0.22 13.10
CA ILE A 117 8.64 1.17 13.30
C ILE A 117 9.60 1.12 12.11
N GLU A 118 9.87 -0.06 11.59
CA GLU A 118 10.72 -0.25 10.42
C GLU A 118 10.07 0.30 9.14
N CYS A 119 8.76 0.14 8.99
CA CYS A 119 8.01 0.66 7.84
C CYS A 119 8.10 2.18 7.66
N LYS A 120 8.40 2.96 8.70
CA LYS A 120 8.61 4.42 8.59
C LYS A 120 9.79 4.79 7.69
N LEU A 121 10.71 3.86 7.43
CA LEU A 121 11.86 4.05 6.56
C LEU A 121 11.52 3.82 5.07
N ILE A 122 10.32 3.32 4.79
CA ILE A 122 9.90 3.03 3.42
C ILE A 122 9.35 4.30 2.80
N THR A 123 10.03 4.79 1.78
CA THR A 123 9.60 5.95 1.00
C THR A 123 9.27 5.53 -0.43
N PHE A 124 8.28 6.19 -1.03
CA PHE A 124 7.86 5.95 -2.41
C PHE A 124 7.94 7.27 -3.18
N ASP A 125 8.49 7.23 -4.38
CA ASP A 125 8.42 8.39 -5.27
C ASP A 125 6.96 8.63 -5.69
N ARG A 126 6.47 9.85 -5.47
CA ARG A 126 5.13 10.25 -5.90
C ARG A 126 5.06 10.36 -7.43
N CYS A 127 6.06 10.97 -8.03
CA CYS A 127 6.11 11.13 -9.48
C CYS A 127 6.49 9.80 -10.17
N LEU A 128 5.71 9.39 -11.18
CA LEU A 128 5.98 8.17 -11.93
C LEU A 128 7.29 8.24 -12.73
N TYR A 129 7.67 9.44 -13.18
CA TYR A 129 8.85 9.69 -14.03
C TYR A 129 9.95 10.49 -13.34
N LYS A 130 10.04 10.48 -12.01
CA LYS A 130 10.95 11.34 -11.23
C LYS A 130 12.40 11.36 -11.71
N HIS A 131 12.92 10.21 -12.13
CA HIS A 131 14.33 10.05 -12.51
C HIS A 131 14.56 10.05 -14.02
N VAL A 132 13.53 10.30 -14.82
CA VAL A 132 13.62 10.23 -16.27
C VAL A 132 13.94 11.60 -16.84
N ARG A 133 15.19 11.74 -17.34
CA ARG A 133 15.63 12.91 -18.10
C ARG A 133 15.42 12.73 -19.60
N GLU A 134 15.06 11.53 -20.03
CA GLU A 134 14.93 11.10 -21.42
C GLU A 134 13.47 11.03 -21.84
N GLU A 135 13.25 10.91 -23.14
CA GLU A 135 11.92 10.68 -23.67
C GLU A 135 11.42 9.28 -23.31
N VAL A 136 10.20 9.21 -22.80
CA VAL A 136 9.52 7.94 -22.55
C VAL A 136 8.93 7.41 -23.83
N LEU A 137 9.48 6.30 -24.32
CA LEU A 137 9.13 5.69 -25.59
C LEU A 137 7.81 4.90 -25.53
N GLU A 138 7.64 4.12 -24.45
CA GLU A 138 6.47 3.27 -24.26
C GLU A 138 6.10 3.16 -22.78
N CYS A 139 4.79 3.07 -22.49
CA CYS A 139 4.26 2.81 -21.15
C CYS A 139 3.33 1.60 -21.19
N SER A 140 3.43 0.77 -20.14
CA SER A 140 2.57 -0.39 -19.96
C SER A 140 2.17 -0.60 -18.51
N LEU A 141 1.04 -1.27 -18.30
CA LEU A 141 0.59 -1.72 -16.98
C LEU A 141 0.80 -3.22 -16.85
N HIS A 142 1.45 -3.64 -15.78
CA HIS A 142 1.68 -5.04 -15.45
C HIS A 142 0.95 -5.37 -14.17
N GLY A 143 0.02 -6.31 -14.22
CA GLY A 143 -0.76 -6.77 -13.09
C GLY A 143 -0.40 -8.21 -12.72
N PHE A 144 -0.20 -8.44 -11.42
CA PHE A 144 0.09 -9.76 -10.86
C PHE A 144 -0.93 -10.09 -9.79
N ALA A 145 -1.30 -11.36 -9.71
CA ALA A 145 -2.24 -11.88 -8.73
C ALA A 145 -1.72 -13.22 -8.20
N ASP A 146 -1.84 -13.40 -6.89
CA ASP A 146 -1.43 -14.62 -6.22
C ASP A 146 -2.34 -14.94 -5.03
N ALA A 147 -2.47 -16.23 -4.68
CA ALA A 147 -3.29 -16.70 -3.59
C ALA A 147 -2.62 -17.82 -2.79
N SER A 148 -2.79 -17.73 -1.48
CA SER A 148 -2.41 -18.77 -0.53
C SER A 148 -3.60 -19.14 0.36
N LYS A 149 -3.47 -20.19 1.18
CA LYS A 149 -4.49 -20.54 2.19
C LYS A 149 -4.72 -19.46 3.24
N LYS A 150 -3.80 -18.52 3.44
CA LYS A 150 -3.90 -17.46 4.45
C LYS A 150 -4.41 -16.14 3.90
N ALA A 151 -3.95 -15.79 2.71
CA ALA A 151 -4.25 -14.49 2.10
C ALA A 151 -4.11 -14.56 0.58
N TYR A 152 -4.67 -13.57 -0.10
CA TYR A 152 -4.54 -13.38 -1.53
C TYR A 152 -4.39 -11.90 -1.86
N CYS A 153 -3.68 -11.60 -2.96
CA CYS A 153 -3.35 -10.24 -3.33
C CYS A 153 -3.33 -10.03 -4.84
N ALA A 154 -3.55 -8.78 -5.21
CA ALA A 154 -3.30 -8.28 -6.56
C ALA A 154 -2.45 -7.01 -6.48
N VAL A 155 -1.51 -6.84 -7.40
CA VAL A 155 -0.63 -5.68 -7.49
C VAL A 155 -0.50 -5.21 -8.92
N ILE A 156 -0.40 -3.90 -9.12
CA ILE A 156 -0.20 -3.29 -10.43
C ILE A 156 1.08 -2.47 -10.41
N TYR A 157 1.91 -2.73 -11.41
CA TYR A 157 3.10 -1.97 -11.72
C TYR A 157 2.89 -1.14 -12.98
N PHE A 158 3.43 0.05 -12.96
CA PHE A 158 3.62 0.88 -14.13
C PHE A 158 5.04 0.66 -14.64
N VAL A 159 5.15 0.26 -15.89
CA VAL A 159 6.43 0.03 -16.56
C VAL A 159 6.55 1.00 -17.71
N TYR A 160 7.69 1.67 -17.80
CA TYR A 160 8.01 2.56 -18.91
C TYR A 160 9.39 2.29 -19.45
N GLN A 161 9.55 2.51 -20.75
CA GLN A 161 10.79 2.30 -21.50
C GLN A 161 11.35 3.64 -21.95
N THR A 162 12.66 3.77 -21.87
CA THR A 162 13.44 4.90 -22.40
C THR A 162 14.51 4.36 -23.34
N SER A 163 15.30 5.23 -23.94
CA SER A 163 16.46 4.84 -24.75
C SER A 163 17.53 4.07 -23.96
N THR A 164 17.63 4.28 -22.66
CA THR A 164 18.64 3.68 -21.77
C THR A 164 18.16 2.46 -21.01
N GLY A 165 16.85 2.21 -20.90
CA GLY A 165 16.36 1.06 -20.16
C GLY A 165 14.87 1.04 -19.85
N SER A 166 14.47 0.00 -19.13
CA SER A 166 13.11 -0.18 -18.63
C SER A 166 13.06 0.05 -17.13
N TYR A 167 12.03 0.75 -16.68
CA TYR A 167 11.82 1.09 -15.27
C TYR A 167 10.44 0.62 -14.85
N SER A 168 10.32 0.20 -13.60
CA SER A 168 9.05 -0.24 -13.01
C SER A 168 8.78 0.45 -11.69
N LYS A 169 7.51 0.83 -11.46
CA LYS A 169 7.03 1.37 -10.19
C LYS A 169 5.72 0.72 -9.80
N MET A 170 5.61 0.32 -8.55
CA MET A 170 4.35 -0.13 -8.00
C MET A 170 3.38 1.04 -7.92
N LEU A 171 2.19 0.88 -8.50
CA LEU A 171 1.12 1.88 -8.45
C LEU A 171 0.18 1.64 -7.28
N THR A 172 -0.26 0.41 -7.15
CA THR A 172 -1.23 0.04 -6.13
C THR A 172 -1.27 -1.47 -5.94
N SER A 173 -1.64 -1.88 -4.73
CA SER A 173 -1.94 -3.27 -4.43
C SER A 173 -3.24 -3.42 -3.65
N LYS A 174 -3.77 -4.63 -3.61
CA LYS A 174 -4.94 -4.97 -2.79
C LYS A 174 -4.76 -6.35 -2.18
N THR A 175 -4.71 -6.40 -0.85
CA THR A 175 -4.56 -7.62 -0.08
C THR A 175 -5.85 -7.97 0.65
N ARG A 176 -6.16 -9.26 0.77
CA ARG A 176 -7.30 -9.77 1.54
C ARG A 176 -6.92 -11.06 2.26
N VAL A 177 -7.44 -11.23 3.46
CA VAL A 177 -7.32 -12.50 4.20
C VAL A 177 -8.25 -13.52 3.59
N ALA A 178 -7.80 -14.77 3.47
CA ALA A 178 -8.63 -15.88 3.03
C ALA A 178 -9.79 -16.11 4.02
N PRO A 179 -10.99 -16.49 3.55
CA PRO A 179 -12.13 -16.72 4.42
C PRO A 179 -11.87 -17.83 5.45
N LEU A 180 -12.48 -17.73 6.63
CA LEU A 180 -12.42 -18.79 7.66
C LEU A 180 -13.00 -20.12 7.16
N LYS A 181 -14.05 -20.06 6.33
CA LYS A 181 -14.53 -21.24 5.60
C LYS A 181 -13.54 -21.49 4.47
N GLU A 182 -12.81 -22.59 4.59
CA GLU A 182 -11.77 -22.95 3.62
C GLU A 182 -12.29 -22.98 2.19
N LEU A 183 -11.58 -22.31 1.33
CA LEU A 183 -11.73 -22.37 -0.11
C LEU A 183 -10.53 -23.09 -0.70
N SER A 184 -10.72 -23.78 -1.81
CA SER A 184 -9.60 -24.35 -2.56
C SER A 184 -8.71 -23.24 -3.15
N ILE A 185 -7.43 -23.51 -3.32
CA ILE A 185 -6.47 -22.56 -3.92
C ILE A 185 -6.96 -22.08 -5.28
N PRO A 186 -7.41 -22.92 -6.23
CA PRO A 186 -7.92 -22.44 -7.52
C PRO A 186 -9.09 -21.47 -7.41
N ARG A 187 -9.96 -21.61 -6.39
CA ARG A 187 -11.05 -20.66 -6.14
C ARG A 187 -10.52 -19.32 -5.61
N LEU A 188 -9.51 -19.34 -4.74
CA LEU A 188 -8.86 -18.12 -4.26
C LEU A 188 -8.13 -17.40 -5.39
N GLU A 189 -7.43 -18.11 -6.26
CA GLU A 189 -6.78 -17.59 -7.46
C GLU A 189 -7.79 -16.90 -8.40
N LEU A 190 -8.93 -17.54 -8.66
CA LEU A 190 -9.99 -16.94 -9.47
C LEU A 190 -10.53 -15.64 -8.85
N ILE A 191 -10.74 -15.63 -7.54
CA ILE A 191 -11.16 -14.41 -6.82
C ILE A 191 -10.09 -13.32 -6.95
N THR A 192 -8.82 -13.69 -6.86
CA THR A 192 -7.70 -12.76 -6.98
C THR A 192 -7.59 -12.19 -8.38
N CYS A 193 -7.78 -13.02 -9.42
CA CYS A 193 -7.86 -12.56 -10.81
C CYS A 193 -9.01 -11.54 -11.03
N LEU A 194 -10.16 -11.76 -10.40
CA LEU A 194 -11.26 -10.80 -10.45
C LEU A 194 -10.90 -9.47 -9.77
N ILE A 195 -10.18 -9.51 -8.63
CA ILE A 195 -9.70 -8.30 -7.96
C ILE A 195 -8.70 -7.58 -8.87
N LEU A 196 -7.76 -8.30 -9.47
CA LEU A 196 -6.79 -7.75 -10.41
C LEU A 196 -7.47 -7.06 -11.59
N ALA A 197 -8.45 -7.71 -12.22
CA ALA A 197 -9.18 -7.14 -13.35
C ALA A 197 -9.89 -5.83 -12.98
N LYS A 198 -10.56 -5.79 -11.81
CA LYS A 198 -11.21 -4.57 -11.30
C LYS A 198 -10.19 -3.47 -11.00
N LEU A 199 -9.08 -3.82 -10.34
CA LEU A 199 -8.03 -2.87 -10.00
C LEU A 199 -7.38 -2.30 -11.26
N MET A 200 -7.10 -3.15 -12.26
CA MET A 200 -6.55 -2.75 -13.56
C MET A 200 -7.48 -1.77 -14.28
N SER A 201 -8.78 -2.04 -14.31
CA SER A 201 -9.78 -1.14 -14.88
C SER A 201 -9.78 0.22 -14.18
N THR A 202 -9.73 0.23 -12.84
CA THR A 202 -9.69 1.47 -12.06
C THR A 202 -8.44 2.29 -12.36
N VAL A 203 -7.26 1.64 -12.36
CA VAL A 203 -5.97 2.30 -12.65
C VAL A 203 -5.95 2.84 -14.08
N LYS A 204 -6.39 2.04 -15.04
CA LYS A 204 -6.47 2.48 -16.45
C LYS A 204 -7.33 3.72 -16.61
N ASN A 205 -8.52 3.73 -16.01
CA ASN A 205 -9.43 4.89 -16.09
C ASN A 205 -8.81 6.14 -15.44
N ALA A 206 -8.09 5.98 -14.33
CA ALA A 206 -7.41 7.09 -13.66
C ALA A 206 -6.23 7.64 -14.49
N LEU A 207 -5.53 6.80 -15.22
CA LEU A 207 -4.36 7.20 -16.02
C LEU A 207 -4.71 7.69 -17.42
N ASN A 208 -5.83 7.26 -18.01
CA ASN A 208 -6.21 7.58 -19.39
C ASN A 208 -6.27 9.09 -19.69
N SER A 209 -6.49 9.92 -18.70
CA SER A 209 -6.49 11.38 -18.85
C SER A 209 -5.08 11.99 -18.84
N GLN A 210 -4.07 11.26 -18.40
CA GLN A 210 -2.73 11.79 -18.16
C GLN A 210 -1.62 11.07 -18.92
N VAL A 211 -1.79 9.76 -19.20
CA VAL A 211 -0.76 8.91 -19.81
C VAL A 211 -1.37 7.99 -20.85
N SER A 212 -0.77 7.95 -22.05
CA SER A 212 -1.15 6.98 -23.08
C SER A 212 -0.55 5.61 -22.77
N VAL A 213 -1.33 4.73 -22.15
CA VAL A 213 -0.93 3.35 -21.86
C VAL A 213 -1.20 2.47 -23.08
N ARG A 214 -0.14 2.01 -23.75
CA ARG A 214 -0.27 1.23 -25.01
C ARG A 214 -0.51 -0.26 -24.76
N LYS A 215 0.00 -0.83 -23.65
CA LYS A 215 -0.09 -2.28 -23.37
C LYS A 215 -0.55 -2.58 -21.96
N GLN A 216 -1.23 -3.73 -21.79
CA GLN A 216 -1.60 -4.28 -20.51
C GLN A 216 -1.15 -5.74 -20.48
N ASN A 217 -0.42 -6.11 -19.46
CA ASN A 217 0.06 -7.46 -19.23
C ASN A 217 -0.47 -8.00 -17.89
N PHE A 218 -0.88 -9.24 -17.91
CA PHE A 218 -1.37 -9.95 -16.72
C PHE A 218 -0.46 -11.15 -16.48
N GLY A 219 0.04 -11.27 -15.25
CA GLY A 219 0.84 -12.41 -14.81
C GLY A 219 0.20 -13.04 -13.58
N GLN A 220 0.21 -14.36 -13.55
CA GLN A 220 -0.06 -15.14 -12.35
C GLN A 220 1.29 -15.73 -11.91
N THR A 221 1.59 -15.63 -10.63
CA THR A 221 2.77 -16.29 -10.05
C THR A 221 2.43 -17.77 -9.91
N VAL A 222 3.22 -18.62 -10.52
CA VAL A 222 3.09 -20.10 -10.42
C VAL A 222 3.78 -20.57 -9.16
#